data_440f26eb38ff8db3ee5794b859e2e4f6
#
_entry.id   440f26eb38ff8db3ee5794b859e2e4f6
#
_cell.length_a   1.000
_cell.length_b   1.000
_cell.length_c   1.000
_cell.angle_alpha   90.00
_cell.angle_beta   90.00
_cell.angle_gamma   90.00
#
_symmetry.space_group_name_H-M   'P 1'
#
loop_
_entity.id
_entity.type
_entity.pdbx_description
1 polymer ?
#
loop_
_entity_poly.entity_id
_entity_poly.type
_entity_poly.pdbx_seq_one_letter_code
_entity_poly.pdbx_strand_id
1 'polypeptide(L)'
;MTLKTTLAALLVCSITLFSCVAKKKVQEMQTVAATKYDDLNKAYLKKESDLNICLEASKNKGIENDIALNRNKFLQNEIDNLNKQVDFLKQNNSQVLGQLKDLSVITGSQAESIKKSMENIGMKDIYIQDLQGTIARKDSLNMALVMNLKGAIGNLDDKDINIKVDKSAVFIDISDKLLFKSGSYEVTERAKEVLGKVAKVLNAQPAIEFLVEGHTDNIAYKGSVLVDNWDLSVKRATTIVRLLQNSYGLDPKRMTAAGRAEYLPLTDNATAEGKATNRRTRIVILPQLDQFFKLLEKK
;
A
#
# COMPACT_ATOMS: atom_id res chain seq x y z
N MET A 1 10.11 76.23 -59.59
CA MET A 1 10.65 74.90 -59.51
C MET A 1 10.58 74.28 -58.07
N THR A 2 9.90 75.00 -57.17
CA THR A 2 9.93 74.61 -55.72
C THR A 2 8.67 73.95 -55.18
N LEU A 3 7.55 73.98 -55.86
CA LEU A 3 6.29 73.46 -55.37
C LEU A 3 6.14 71.91 -55.62
N LYS A 4 6.73 71.42 -56.69
CA LYS A 4 6.70 70.01 -57.04
C LYS A 4 7.65 69.14 -56.18
N THR A 5 8.74 69.75 -55.70
CA THR A 5 9.72 69.04 -54.85
C THR A 5 9.23 68.91 -53.39
N THR A 6 8.49 69.88 -52.90
CA THR A 6 7.89 69.82 -51.57
C THR A 6 6.71 68.85 -51.49
N LEU A 7 5.93 68.71 -52.55
CA LEU A 7 4.82 67.74 -52.60
C LEU A 7 5.34 66.27 -52.69
N ALA A 8 6.43 66.04 -53.41
CA ALA A 8 7.09 64.74 -53.50
C ALA A 8 7.71 64.32 -52.13
N ALA A 9 8.35 65.27 -51.44
CA ALA A 9 8.91 64.99 -50.10
C ALA A 9 7.86 64.68 -49.05
N LEU A 10 6.70 65.36 -49.07
CA LEU A 10 5.58 65.05 -48.19
C LEU A 10 4.93 63.70 -48.50
N LEU A 11 4.82 63.31 -49.74
CA LEU A 11 4.29 62.01 -50.12
C LEU A 11 5.21 60.85 -49.70
N VAL A 12 6.52 60.99 -49.86
CA VAL A 12 7.52 60.01 -49.42
C VAL A 12 7.52 59.90 -47.87
N CYS A 13 7.40 60.99 -47.17
CA CYS A 13 7.35 60.97 -45.72
C CYS A 13 6.06 60.31 -45.19
N SER A 14 4.93 60.49 -45.86
CA SER A 14 3.68 59.80 -45.48
C SER A 14 3.73 58.28 -45.70
N ILE A 15 4.37 57.82 -46.80
CA ILE A 15 4.53 56.42 -47.10
C ILE A 15 5.46 55.70 -46.10
N THR A 16 6.51 56.38 -45.65
CA THR A 16 7.45 55.83 -44.65
C THR A 16 6.81 55.74 -43.26
N LEU A 17 5.97 56.68 -42.88
CA LEU A 17 5.26 56.64 -41.58
C LEU A 17 4.18 55.56 -41.57
N PHE A 18 3.45 55.32 -42.64
CA PHE A 18 2.50 54.23 -42.75
C PHE A 18 3.18 52.85 -42.76
N SER A 19 4.37 52.74 -43.36
CA SER A 19 5.15 51.50 -43.34
C SER A 19 5.68 51.17 -41.94
N CYS A 20 6.09 52.14 -41.17
CA CYS A 20 6.55 51.95 -39.76
C CYS A 20 5.40 51.53 -38.83
N VAL A 21 4.23 52.17 -38.96
CA VAL A 21 3.05 51.81 -38.15
C VAL A 21 2.55 50.41 -38.51
N ALA A 22 2.53 50.06 -39.77
CA ALA A 22 2.12 48.72 -40.21
C ALA A 22 3.10 47.64 -39.68
N LYS A 23 4.42 47.88 -39.74
CA LYS A 23 5.44 46.99 -39.18
C LYS A 23 5.30 46.79 -37.70
N LYS A 24 5.06 47.86 -36.94
CA LYS A 24 4.88 47.77 -35.48
C LYS A 24 3.64 46.95 -35.11
N LYS A 25 2.54 47.15 -35.81
CA LYS A 25 1.31 46.42 -35.59
C LYS A 25 1.41 44.91 -35.97
N VAL A 26 2.18 44.62 -37.04
CA VAL A 26 2.50 43.23 -37.39
C VAL A 26 3.39 42.58 -36.35
N GLN A 27 4.36 43.29 -35.80
CA GLN A 27 5.26 42.80 -34.77
C GLN A 27 4.52 42.58 -33.44
N GLU A 28 3.61 43.47 -33.07
CA GLU A 28 2.71 43.26 -31.90
C GLU A 28 1.79 42.07 -32.09
N MET A 29 1.23 41.86 -33.26
CA MET A 29 0.43 40.69 -33.56
C MET A 29 1.27 39.38 -33.53
N GLN A 30 2.50 39.44 -34.03
CA GLN A 30 3.41 38.27 -33.95
C GLN A 30 3.80 37.91 -32.51
N THR A 31 4.07 38.91 -31.65
CA THR A 31 4.36 38.68 -30.23
C THR A 31 3.14 38.10 -29.48
N VAL A 32 1.95 38.64 -29.74
CA VAL A 32 0.72 38.13 -29.14
C VAL A 32 0.39 36.71 -29.65
N ALA A 33 0.65 36.42 -30.88
CA ALA A 33 0.48 35.06 -31.44
C ALA A 33 1.50 34.09 -30.83
N ALA A 34 2.76 34.51 -30.68
CA ALA A 34 3.81 33.70 -30.07
C ALA A 34 3.51 33.38 -28.57
N THR A 35 3.06 34.37 -27.81
CA THR A 35 2.66 34.15 -26.41
C THR A 35 1.46 33.22 -26.29
N LYS A 36 0.44 33.40 -27.13
CA LYS A 36 -0.71 32.50 -27.17
C LYS A 36 -0.33 31.07 -27.57
N TYR A 37 0.60 30.93 -28.49
CA TYR A 37 1.10 29.61 -28.88
C TYR A 37 1.87 28.94 -27.73
N ASP A 38 2.71 29.69 -27.02
CA ASP A 38 3.46 29.17 -25.86
C ASP A 38 2.54 28.78 -24.70
N ASP A 39 1.52 29.58 -24.42
CA ASP A 39 0.52 29.29 -23.40
C ASP A 39 -0.32 28.05 -23.76
N LEU A 40 -0.70 27.94 -25.03
CA LEU A 40 -1.44 26.79 -25.53
C LEU A 40 -0.57 25.52 -25.47
N ASN A 41 0.70 25.63 -25.83
CA ASN A 41 1.64 24.50 -25.78
C ASN A 41 1.89 24.04 -24.35
N LYS A 42 2.03 24.97 -23.39
CA LYS A 42 2.11 24.65 -21.95
C LYS A 42 0.84 23.95 -21.46
N ALA A 43 -0.32 24.45 -21.86
CA ALA A 43 -1.60 23.82 -21.53
C ALA A 43 -1.74 22.40 -22.12
N TYR A 44 -1.26 22.23 -23.34
CA TYR A 44 -1.24 20.93 -24.01
C TYR A 44 -0.34 19.94 -23.29
N LEU A 45 0.91 20.31 -23.00
CA LEU A 45 1.86 19.47 -22.27
C LEU A 45 1.34 19.08 -20.87
N LYS A 46 0.69 20.03 -20.19
CA LYS A 46 0.04 19.76 -18.92
C LYS A 46 -1.09 18.72 -19.05
N LYS A 47 -1.93 18.88 -20.07
CA LYS A 47 -3.04 17.94 -20.33
C LYS A 47 -2.53 16.54 -20.72
N GLU A 48 -1.45 16.47 -21.48
CA GLU A 48 -0.79 15.22 -21.84
C GLU A 48 -0.22 14.51 -20.60
N SER A 49 0.43 15.25 -19.71
CA SER A 49 0.89 14.73 -18.41
C SER A 49 -0.27 14.23 -17.55
N ASP A 50 -1.34 15.01 -17.40
CA ASP A 50 -2.53 14.64 -16.63
C ASP A 50 -3.20 13.39 -17.20
N LEU A 51 -3.23 13.27 -18.55
CA LEU A 51 -3.76 12.09 -19.23
C LEU A 51 -2.92 10.83 -18.97
N ASN A 52 -1.60 10.96 -19.04
CA ASN A 52 -0.70 9.84 -18.76
C ASN A 52 -0.82 9.35 -17.31
N ILE A 53 -0.90 10.26 -16.35
CA ILE A 53 -1.15 9.94 -14.93
C ILE A 53 -2.50 9.21 -14.77
N CYS A 54 -3.55 9.68 -15.46
CA CYS A 54 -4.87 9.06 -15.40
C CYS A 54 -4.86 7.65 -16.04
N LEU A 55 -4.15 7.47 -17.15
CA LEU A 55 -4.01 6.17 -17.82
C LEU A 55 -3.24 5.15 -16.97
N GLU A 56 -2.15 5.58 -16.32
CA GLU A 56 -1.41 4.72 -15.39
C GLU A 56 -2.25 4.35 -14.17
N ALA A 57 -2.96 5.30 -13.58
CA ALA A 57 -3.87 5.04 -12.47
C ALA A 57 -4.99 4.06 -12.86
N SER A 58 -5.55 4.21 -14.08
CA SER A 58 -6.56 3.31 -14.61
C SER A 58 -6.02 1.89 -14.84
N LYS A 59 -4.80 1.79 -15.38
CA LYS A 59 -4.13 0.50 -15.61
C LYS A 59 -3.82 -0.22 -14.29
N ASN A 60 -3.35 0.50 -13.30
CA ASN A 60 -3.08 -0.05 -11.97
C ASN A 60 -4.36 -0.54 -11.28
N LYS A 61 -5.46 0.23 -11.38
CA LYS A 61 -6.78 -0.22 -10.91
C LYS A 61 -7.26 -1.46 -11.64
N GLY A 62 -7.00 -1.59 -12.94
CA GLY A 62 -7.31 -2.80 -13.71
C GLY A 62 -6.58 -4.02 -13.15
N ILE A 63 -5.28 -3.92 -12.93
CA ILE A 63 -4.46 -5.00 -12.37
C ILE A 63 -4.92 -5.38 -10.94
N GLU A 64 -5.20 -4.39 -10.09
CA GLU A 64 -5.71 -4.65 -8.74
C GLU A 64 -7.08 -5.36 -8.76
N ASN A 65 -7.95 -4.99 -9.69
CA ASN A 65 -9.25 -5.61 -9.89
C ASN A 65 -9.12 -7.07 -10.39
N ASP A 66 -8.20 -7.32 -11.31
CA ASP A 66 -7.92 -8.67 -11.81
C ASP A 66 -7.36 -9.58 -10.70
N ILE A 67 -6.47 -9.06 -9.86
CA ILE A 67 -5.94 -9.80 -8.70
C ILE A 67 -7.08 -10.11 -7.70
N ALA A 68 -7.94 -9.13 -7.41
CA ALA A 68 -9.07 -9.33 -6.51
C ALA A 68 -10.10 -10.32 -7.07
N LEU A 69 -10.39 -10.26 -8.37
CA LEU A 69 -11.27 -11.20 -9.06
C LEU A 69 -10.71 -12.63 -9.05
N ASN A 70 -9.42 -12.79 -9.31
CA ASN A 70 -8.77 -14.11 -9.29
C ASN A 70 -8.77 -14.69 -7.87
N ARG A 71 -8.53 -13.87 -6.86
CA ARG A 71 -8.60 -14.30 -5.46
C ARG A 71 -10.01 -14.68 -5.04
N ASN A 72 -11.00 -13.88 -5.42
CA ASN A 72 -12.41 -14.22 -5.17
C ASN A 72 -12.81 -15.52 -5.84
N LYS A 73 -12.36 -15.75 -7.07
CA LYS A 73 -12.62 -17.00 -7.79
C LYS A 73 -11.95 -18.20 -7.11
N PHE A 74 -10.73 -18.04 -6.63
CA PHE A 74 -10.04 -19.08 -5.86
C PHE A 74 -10.79 -19.41 -4.57
N LEU A 75 -11.15 -18.39 -3.79
CA LEU A 75 -11.90 -18.56 -2.54
C LEU A 75 -13.29 -19.20 -2.76
N GLN A 76 -13.97 -18.80 -3.84
CA GLN A 76 -15.25 -19.42 -4.20
C GLN A 76 -15.10 -20.91 -4.51
N ASN A 77 -14.07 -21.30 -5.26
CA ASN A 77 -13.77 -22.69 -5.53
C ASN A 77 -13.45 -23.49 -4.25
N GLU A 78 -12.77 -22.88 -3.30
CA GLU A 78 -12.45 -23.48 -2.00
C GLU A 78 -13.71 -23.66 -1.14
N ILE A 79 -14.59 -22.65 -1.12
CA ILE A 79 -15.91 -22.74 -0.47
C ILE A 79 -16.75 -23.84 -1.09
N ASP A 80 -16.78 -23.94 -2.42
CA ASP A 80 -17.54 -24.98 -3.12
C ASP A 80 -16.99 -26.38 -2.83
N ASN A 81 -15.67 -26.49 -2.70
CA ASN A 81 -15.04 -27.76 -2.34
C ASN A 81 -15.33 -28.17 -0.88
N LEU A 82 -15.27 -27.22 0.04
CA LEU A 82 -15.63 -27.43 1.44
C LEU A 82 -17.12 -27.79 1.59
N ASN A 83 -18.00 -27.11 0.87
CA ASN A 83 -19.43 -27.44 0.86
C ASN A 83 -19.70 -28.86 0.36
N LYS A 84 -18.99 -29.31 -0.70
CA LYS A 84 -19.08 -30.70 -1.17
C LYS A 84 -18.61 -31.69 -0.12
N GLN A 85 -17.57 -31.37 0.63
CA GLN A 85 -17.08 -32.21 1.73
C GLN A 85 -18.12 -32.29 2.87
N VAL A 86 -18.73 -31.17 3.22
CA VAL A 86 -19.80 -31.10 4.22
C VAL A 86 -21.02 -31.91 3.78
N ASP A 87 -21.44 -31.76 2.52
CA ASP A 87 -22.56 -32.54 1.99
C ASP A 87 -22.27 -34.03 1.93
N PHE A 88 -21.05 -34.40 1.53
CA PHE A 88 -20.60 -35.80 1.58
C PHE A 88 -20.65 -36.39 3.00
N LEU A 89 -20.15 -35.62 3.98
CA LEU A 89 -20.20 -36.04 5.39
C LEU A 89 -21.63 -36.13 5.93
N LYS A 90 -22.51 -35.21 5.52
CA LYS A 90 -23.94 -35.28 5.87
C LYS A 90 -24.63 -36.49 5.27
N GLN A 91 -24.36 -36.79 4.00
CA GLN A 91 -24.89 -37.99 3.31
C GLN A 91 -24.39 -39.28 3.98
N ASN A 92 -23.08 -39.33 4.25
CA ASN A 92 -22.50 -40.49 4.93
C ASN A 92 -23.09 -40.72 6.33
N ASN A 93 -23.26 -39.63 7.11
CA ASN A 93 -23.92 -39.71 8.41
C ASN A 93 -25.38 -40.13 8.30
N SER A 94 -26.11 -39.61 7.30
CA SER A 94 -27.50 -40.03 7.05
C SER A 94 -27.61 -41.49 6.63
N GLN A 95 -26.68 -41.97 5.81
CA GLN A 95 -26.62 -43.37 5.38
C GLN A 95 -26.29 -44.32 6.55
N VAL A 96 -25.31 -43.93 7.40
CA VAL A 96 -24.97 -44.66 8.62
C VAL A 96 -26.16 -44.73 9.59
N LEU A 97 -26.90 -43.62 9.76
CA LEU A 97 -28.10 -43.56 10.58
C LEU A 97 -29.22 -44.44 9.99
N GLY A 98 -29.37 -44.47 8.65
CA GLY A 98 -30.29 -45.36 7.97
C GLY A 98 -29.97 -46.86 8.22
N GLN A 99 -28.69 -47.20 8.06
CA GLN A 99 -28.21 -48.58 8.32
C GLN A 99 -28.33 -49.00 9.80
N LEU A 100 -28.14 -48.03 10.72
CA LEU A 100 -28.31 -48.28 12.16
C LEU A 100 -29.80 -48.40 12.55
N LYS A 101 -30.70 -47.76 11.82
CA LYS A 101 -32.16 -47.89 11.99
C LYS A 101 -32.66 -49.28 11.53
N ASP A 102 -32.06 -49.80 10.46
CA ASP A 102 -32.37 -51.12 9.93
C ASP A 102 -31.77 -52.27 10.77
N LEU A 103 -30.66 -52.02 11.47
CA LEU A 103 -30.14 -52.91 12.52
C LEU A 103 -30.85 -52.63 13.83
N SER A 104 -31.95 -53.32 14.09
CA SER A 104 -32.88 -53.23 15.22
C SER A 104 -32.26 -53.46 16.61
N VAL A 105 -31.04 -52.99 16.90
CA VAL A 105 -30.40 -53.11 18.22
C VAL A 105 -29.65 -51.83 18.57
N ILE A 106 -30.34 -50.71 18.62
CA ILE A 106 -29.73 -49.49 19.23
C ILE A 106 -30.38 -49.29 20.59
N THR A 107 -29.64 -49.56 21.66
CA THR A 107 -30.04 -49.15 23.03
C THR A 107 -30.22 -47.65 23.09
N GLY A 108 -31.21 -47.15 23.88
CA GLY A 108 -31.51 -45.69 23.96
C GLY A 108 -30.27 -44.81 24.25
N SER A 109 -29.26 -45.34 24.94
CA SER A 109 -27.99 -44.65 25.22
C SER A 109 -27.14 -44.39 23.95
N GLN A 110 -27.22 -45.27 22.94
CA GLN A 110 -26.50 -45.08 21.67
C GLN A 110 -27.19 -44.04 20.78
N ALA A 111 -28.53 -44.01 20.77
CA ALA A 111 -29.31 -43.01 20.04
C ALA A 111 -29.08 -41.59 20.63
N GLU A 112 -28.94 -41.46 21.93
CA GLU A 112 -28.61 -40.23 22.59
C GLU A 112 -27.17 -39.76 22.32
N SER A 113 -26.21 -40.70 22.25
CA SER A 113 -24.84 -40.39 21.88
C SER A 113 -24.69 -39.89 20.43
N ILE A 114 -25.46 -40.52 19.50
CA ILE A 114 -25.54 -40.10 18.10
C ILE A 114 -26.18 -38.68 17.99
N LYS A 115 -27.28 -38.45 18.71
CA LYS A 115 -27.94 -37.14 18.76
C LYS A 115 -26.96 -36.05 19.27
N LYS A 116 -26.23 -36.29 20.34
CA LYS A 116 -25.19 -35.36 20.85
C LYS A 116 -24.07 -35.15 19.83
N SER A 117 -23.67 -36.18 19.10
CA SER A 117 -22.66 -36.04 18.04
C SER A 117 -23.16 -35.20 16.87
N MET A 118 -24.43 -35.29 16.49
CA MET A 118 -25.04 -34.47 15.46
C MET A 118 -25.19 -32.99 15.90
N GLU A 119 -25.57 -32.77 17.16
CA GLU A 119 -25.61 -31.42 17.75
C GLU A 119 -24.23 -30.79 17.77
N ASN A 120 -23.16 -31.54 18.13
CA ASN A 120 -21.79 -31.11 18.08
C ASN A 120 -21.31 -30.77 16.65
N ILE A 121 -21.72 -31.55 15.65
CA ILE A 121 -21.41 -31.24 14.23
C ILE A 121 -22.09 -29.94 13.81
N GLY A 122 -23.38 -29.75 14.18
CA GLY A 122 -24.08 -28.51 13.89
C GLY A 122 -23.44 -27.27 14.53
N MET A 123 -22.96 -27.38 15.77
CA MET A 123 -22.21 -26.29 16.43
C MET A 123 -20.87 -26.01 15.76
N LYS A 124 -20.18 -27.06 15.29
CA LYS A 124 -18.93 -26.89 14.53
C LYS A 124 -19.15 -26.22 13.16
N ASP A 125 -20.25 -26.51 12.47
CA ASP A 125 -20.61 -25.87 11.22
C ASP A 125 -20.83 -24.35 11.42
N ILE A 126 -21.57 -23.96 12.47
CA ILE A 126 -21.77 -22.56 12.83
C ILE A 126 -20.42 -21.88 13.17
N TYR A 127 -19.55 -22.56 13.90
CA TYR A 127 -18.23 -22.06 14.23
C TYR A 127 -17.34 -21.86 12.98
N ILE A 128 -17.37 -22.79 12.03
CA ILE A 128 -16.65 -22.68 10.76
C ILE A 128 -17.16 -21.48 9.95
N GLN A 129 -18.47 -21.27 9.87
CA GLN A 129 -19.05 -20.12 9.19
C GLN A 129 -18.64 -18.79 9.84
N ASP A 130 -18.62 -18.71 11.16
CA ASP A 130 -18.18 -17.53 11.89
C ASP A 130 -16.68 -17.22 11.67
N LEU A 131 -15.84 -18.27 11.66
CA LEU A 131 -14.42 -18.17 11.31
C LEU A 131 -14.22 -17.65 9.88
N GLN A 132 -14.95 -18.20 8.92
CA GLN A 132 -14.88 -17.75 7.51
C GLN A 132 -15.29 -16.30 7.37
N GLY A 133 -16.38 -15.90 8.02
CA GLY A 133 -16.82 -14.50 8.04
C GLY A 133 -15.81 -13.56 8.69
N THR A 134 -15.09 -14.03 9.72
CA THR A 134 -14.05 -13.25 10.39
C THR A 134 -12.81 -13.09 9.51
N ILE A 135 -12.38 -14.16 8.82
CA ILE A 135 -11.27 -14.12 7.86
C ILE A 135 -11.58 -13.15 6.71
N ALA A 136 -12.78 -13.25 6.13
CA ALA A 136 -13.19 -12.38 5.03
C ALA A 136 -13.22 -10.89 5.44
N ARG A 137 -13.73 -10.58 6.63
CA ARG A 137 -13.70 -9.21 7.18
C ARG A 137 -12.27 -8.71 7.37
N LYS A 138 -11.38 -9.53 7.90
CA LYS A 138 -9.97 -9.21 8.11
C LYS A 138 -9.25 -8.93 6.79
N ASP A 139 -9.46 -9.75 5.76
CA ASP A 139 -8.86 -9.54 4.44
C ASP A 139 -9.37 -8.24 3.81
N SER A 140 -10.65 -7.92 3.97
CA SER A 140 -11.23 -6.65 3.52
C SER A 140 -10.62 -5.44 4.23
N LEU A 141 -10.42 -5.53 5.55
CA LEU A 141 -9.78 -4.46 6.33
C LEU A 141 -8.32 -4.25 5.92
N ASN A 142 -7.57 -5.33 5.71
CA ASN A 142 -6.19 -5.25 5.24
C ASN A 142 -6.10 -4.60 3.85
N MET A 143 -7.02 -4.96 2.94
CA MET A 143 -7.07 -4.36 1.61
C MET A 143 -7.40 -2.87 1.69
N ALA A 144 -8.39 -2.48 2.48
CA ALA A 144 -8.75 -1.07 2.69
C ALA A 144 -7.56 -0.28 3.30
N LEU A 145 -6.84 -0.87 4.25
CA LEU A 145 -5.65 -0.25 4.84
C LEU A 145 -4.54 -0.04 3.79
N VAL A 146 -4.27 -1.03 2.95
CA VAL A 146 -3.28 -0.91 1.86
C VAL A 146 -3.68 0.18 0.86
N MET A 147 -4.96 0.24 0.48
CA MET A 147 -5.48 1.28 -0.41
C MET A 147 -5.32 2.68 0.20
N ASN A 148 -5.66 2.83 1.48
CA ASN A 148 -5.50 4.09 2.19
C ASN A 148 -4.02 4.50 2.33
N LEU A 149 -3.13 3.55 2.62
CA LEU A 149 -1.69 3.80 2.67
C LEU A 149 -1.12 4.21 1.30
N LYS A 150 -1.43 3.47 0.26
CA LYS A 150 -1.02 3.81 -1.11
C LYS A 150 -1.56 5.17 -1.54
N GLY A 151 -2.83 5.47 -1.26
CA GLY A 151 -3.45 6.76 -1.56
C GLY A 151 -2.84 7.92 -0.78
N ALA A 152 -2.48 7.73 0.49
CA ALA A 152 -1.87 8.75 1.33
C ALA A 152 -0.40 9.03 0.95
N ILE A 153 0.35 7.99 0.63
CA ILE A 153 1.76 8.09 0.27
C ILE A 153 1.91 8.75 -1.12
N GLY A 154 0.98 8.49 -2.04
CA GLY A 154 0.99 9.04 -3.40
C GLY A 154 2.12 8.44 -4.26
N ASN A 155 2.46 9.12 -5.37
CA ASN A 155 3.54 8.73 -6.30
C ASN A 155 4.95 8.99 -5.75
N LEU A 156 5.25 8.55 -4.54
CA LEU A 156 6.65 8.42 -4.12
C LEU A 156 7.22 7.24 -4.90
N ASP A 157 8.41 7.45 -5.48
CA ASP A 157 9.10 6.44 -6.30
C ASP A 157 8.92 5.03 -5.70
N ASP A 158 8.23 4.16 -6.42
CA ASP A 158 7.92 2.76 -6.03
C ASP A 158 9.16 1.94 -5.60
N LYS A 159 10.36 2.47 -5.85
CA LYS A 159 11.64 1.84 -5.49
C LYS A 159 12.02 1.98 -4.01
N ASP A 160 11.55 3.03 -3.35
CA ASP A 160 11.93 3.33 -1.96
C ASP A 160 10.89 2.89 -0.94
N ILE A 161 9.64 2.63 -1.36
CA ILE A 161 8.55 2.20 -0.47
C ILE A 161 7.76 1.07 -1.14
N ASN A 162 7.66 -0.07 -0.45
CA ASN A 162 6.89 -1.21 -0.91
C ASN A 162 5.84 -1.60 0.14
N ILE A 163 4.57 -1.62 -0.26
CA ILE A 163 3.44 -2.01 0.60
C ILE A 163 2.87 -3.31 0.07
N LYS A 164 2.89 -4.36 0.90
CA LYS A 164 2.38 -5.68 0.56
C LYS A 164 1.58 -6.30 1.70
N VAL A 165 0.68 -7.20 1.36
CA VAL A 165 0.00 -8.09 2.31
C VAL A 165 0.61 -9.48 2.18
N ASP A 166 1.01 -10.05 3.29
CA ASP A 166 1.46 -11.44 3.37
C ASP A 166 0.97 -12.05 4.68
N LYS A 167 0.43 -13.27 4.61
CA LYS A 167 -0.10 -14.02 5.79
C LYS A 167 -0.99 -13.17 6.70
N SER A 168 -1.87 -12.38 6.10
CA SER A 168 -2.82 -11.50 6.80
C SER A 168 -2.19 -10.35 7.60
N ALA A 169 -0.91 -10.05 7.41
CA ALA A 169 -0.27 -8.84 7.94
C ALA A 169 0.04 -7.87 6.79
N VAL A 170 -0.02 -6.56 7.07
CA VAL A 170 0.39 -5.53 6.12
C VAL A 170 1.82 -5.13 6.43
N PHE A 171 2.68 -5.21 5.42
CA PHE A 171 4.08 -4.83 5.49
C PHE A 171 4.33 -3.57 4.69
N ILE A 172 4.97 -2.59 5.31
CA ILE A 172 5.44 -1.37 4.67
C ILE A 172 6.96 -1.41 4.76
N ASP A 173 7.62 -1.78 3.67
CA ASP A 173 9.09 -1.74 3.56
C ASP A 173 9.51 -0.37 3.04
N ILE A 174 10.39 0.31 3.76
CA ILE A 174 10.91 1.63 3.41
C ILE A 174 12.43 1.53 3.33
N SER A 175 13.02 1.96 2.22
CA SER A 175 14.47 1.91 2.02
C SER A 175 15.21 2.79 3.03
N ASP A 176 16.34 2.31 3.54
CA ASP A 176 17.20 3.09 4.44
C ASP A 176 17.71 4.37 3.78
N LYS A 177 17.93 4.35 2.47
CA LYS A 177 18.36 5.53 1.71
C LYS A 177 17.37 6.69 1.81
N LEU A 178 16.07 6.37 1.86
CA LEU A 178 15.03 7.37 2.08
C LEU A 178 14.99 7.82 3.54
N LEU A 179 15.09 6.86 4.47
CA LEU A 179 14.85 7.10 5.89
C LEU A 179 16.01 7.81 6.60
N PHE A 180 17.25 7.40 6.33
CA PHE A 180 18.40 7.81 7.12
C PHE A 180 19.53 8.39 6.28
N LYS A 181 20.32 9.25 6.90
CA LYS A 181 21.63 9.62 6.35
C LYS A 181 22.52 8.38 6.30
N SER A 182 23.42 8.33 5.33
CA SER A 182 24.31 7.17 5.13
C SER A 182 25.08 6.80 6.40
N GLY A 183 25.03 5.52 6.77
CA GLY A 183 25.70 5.01 7.99
C GLY A 183 25.15 5.53 9.31
N SER A 184 24.03 6.25 9.30
CA SER A 184 23.44 6.91 10.47
C SER A 184 22.06 6.32 10.82
N TYR A 185 21.56 6.73 11.96
CA TYR A 185 20.17 6.57 12.42
C TYR A 185 19.43 7.90 12.49
N GLU A 186 20.01 8.99 11.95
CA GLU A 186 19.34 10.28 11.84
C GLU A 186 18.36 10.30 10.66
N VAL A 187 17.11 10.68 10.94
CA VAL A 187 16.02 10.69 9.96
C VAL A 187 16.15 11.89 9.02
N THR A 188 15.95 11.65 7.72
CA THR A 188 15.93 12.70 6.70
C THR A 188 14.63 13.50 6.74
N GLU A 189 14.60 14.73 6.18
CA GLU A 189 13.36 15.52 6.10
C GLU A 189 12.33 14.83 5.20
N ARG A 190 12.76 14.24 4.08
CA ARG A 190 11.88 13.45 3.20
C ARG A 190 11.25 12.25 3.92
N ALA A 191 12.00 11.59 4.79
CA ALA A 191 11.49 10.51 5.62
C ALA A 191 10.40 11.00 6.58
N LYS A 192 10.55 12.18 7.17
CA LYS A 192 9.53 12.78 8.04
C LYS A 192 8.21 12.96 7.28
N GLU A 193 8.24 13.49 6.06
CA GLU A 193 7.03 13.66 5.24
C GLU A 193 6.32 12.31 4.99
N VAL A 194 7.09 11.28 4.60
CA VAL A 194 6.55 9.94 4.34
C VAL A 194 5.96 9.33 5.61
N LEU A 195 6.73 9.35 6.68
CA LEU A 195 6.28 8.81 7.98
C LEU A 195 5.08 9.57 8.54
N GLY A 196 4.96 10.87 8.26
CA GLY A 196 3.78 11.67 8.59
C GLY A 196 2.53 11.18 7.86
N LYS A 197 2.64 10.83 6.57
CA LYS A 197 1.53 10.27 5.80
C LYS A 197 1.13 8.88 6.33
N VAL A 198 2.09 8.02 6.63
CA VAL A 198 1.85 6.70 7.26
C VAL A 198 1.19 6.89 8.62
N ALA A 199 1.70 7.80 9.44
CA ALA A 199 1.16 8.11 10.76
C ALA A 199 -0.30 8.57 10.70
N LYS A 200 -0.67 9.40 9.72
CA LYS A 200 -2.05 9.84 9.51
C LYS A 200 -3.00 8.66 9.28
N VAL A 201 -2.60 7.69 8.46
CA VAL A 201 -3.40 6.49 8.21
C VAL A 201 -3.49 5.61 9.46
N LEU A 202 -2.39 5.42 10.19
CA LEU A 202 -2.36 4.62 11.42
C LEU A 202 -3.15 5.29 12.56
N ASN A 203 -3.18 6.62 12.65
CA ASN A 203 -4.01 7.35 13.61
C ASN A 203 -5.51 7.23 13.33
N ALA A 204 -5.89 7.10 12.06
CA ALA A 204 -7.28 6.83 11.68
C ALA A 204 -7.76 5.42 12.07
N GLN A 205 -6.86 4.55 12.52
CA GLN A 205 -7.12 3.16 12.91
C GLN A 205 -6.56 2.90 14.33
N PRO A 206 -7.19 3.43 15.40
CA PRO A 206 -6.64 3.43 16.74
C PRO A 206 -6.48 2.03 17.36
N ALA A 207 -7.21 1.06 16.86
CA ALA A 207 -7.17 -0.32 17.34
C ALA A 207 -6.01 -1.16 16.75
N ILE A 208 -5.27 -0.63 15.78
CA ILE A 208 -4.17 -1.36 15.13
C ILE A 208 -2.89 -1.22 15.95
N GLU A 209 -2.25 -2.34 16.24
CA GLU A 209 -0.88 -2.40 16.75
C GLU A 209 0.10 -2.66 15.61
N PHE A 210 1.31 -2.15 15.72
CA PHE A 210 2.34 -2.35 14.72
C PHE A 210 3.74 -2.43 15.30
N LEU A 211 4.57 -3.16 14.59
CA LEU A 211 5.96 -3.38 14.90
C LEU A 211 6.82 -2.64 13.88
N VAL A 212 7.83 -1.92 14.32
CA VAL A 212 8.85 -1.30 13.48
C VAL A 212 10.11 -2.14 13.56
N GLU A 213 10.50 -2.78 12.46
CA GLU A 213 11.69 -3.62 12.37
C GLU A 213 12.78 -2.93 11.54
N GLY A 214 13.97 -2.81 12.10
CA GLY A 214 15.18 -2.41 11.37
C GLY A 214 15.91 -3.62 10.79
N HIS A 215 16.37 -3.49 9.54
CA HIS A 215 17.18 -4.50 8.85
C HIS A 215 18.42 -3.85 8.25
N THR A 216 19.53 -4.58 8.24
CA THR A 216 20.78 -4.17 7.60
C THR A 216 21.14 -5.10 6.43
N ASP A 217 22.17 -4.75 5.70
CA ASP A 217 22.89 -5.70 4.85
C ASP A 217 23.94 -6.45 5.69
N ASN A 218 24.72 -7.32 5.04
CA ASN A 218 25.78 -8.12 5.69
C ASN A 218 27.12 -7.37 5.89
N ILE A 219 27.17 -6.06 5.64
CA ILE A 219 28.36 -5.26 5.94
C ILE A 219 28.35 -4.96 7.44
N ALA A 220 29.40 -5.39 8.13
CA ALA A 220 29.53 -5.13 9.55
C ALA A 220 29.53 -3.62 9.85
N TYR A 221 28.70 -3.20 10.77
CA TYR A 221 28.69 -1.81 11.23
C TYR A 221 30.03 -1.46 11.88
N LYS A 222 30.58 -0.31 11.51
CA LYS A 222 31.83 0.22 12.06
C LYS A 222 31.56 1.62 12.60
N GLY A 223 31.22 1.71 13.86
CA GLY A 223 31.01 2.99 14.55
C GLY A 223 31.55 2.94 15.97
N SER A 224 31.67 4.09 16.62
CA SER A 224 32.17 4.21 17.99
C SER A 224 31.11 4.07 19.07
N VAL A 225 29.83 4.19 18.71
CA VAL A 225 28.70 4.28 19.68
C VAL A 225 27.89 2.99 19.73
N LEU A 226 27.74 2.30 18.60
CA LEU A 226 26.99 1.04 18.48
C LEU A 226 27.98 -0.10 18.24
N VAL A 227 27.66 -1.28 18.75
CA VAL A 227 28.58 -2.43 18.70
C VAL A 227 28.54 -3.10 17.32
N ASP A 228 27.36 -3.35 16.77
CA ASP A 228 27.16 -4.17 15.58
C ASP A 228 25.87 -3.81 14.81
N ASN A 229 25.51 -4.65 13.85
CA ASN A 229 24.30 -4.53 13.05
C ASN A 229 23.00 -4.74 13.88
N TRP A 230 23.06 -5.49 14.97
CA TRP A 230 21.93 -5.60 15.89
C TRP A 230 21.61 -4.25 16.51
N ASP A 231 22.61 -3.60 17.09
CA ASP A 231 22.46 -2.29 17.69
C ASP A 231 21.96 -1.26 16.68
N LEU A 232 22.54 -1.25 15.47
CA LEU A 232 22.17 -0.31 14.41
C LEU A 232 20.71 -0.50 14.01
N SER A 233 20.27 -1.73 13.79
CA SER A 233 18.92 -2.06 13.38
C SER A 233 17.88 -1.69 14.44
N VAL A 234 18.14 -2.01 15.71
CA VAL A 234 17.28 -1.62 16.84
C VAL A 234 17.26 -0.10 17.02
N LYS A 235 18.41 0.56 16.92
CA LYS A 235 18.51 2.02 17.07
C LYS A 235 17.70 2.74 16.01
N ARG A 236 17.75 2.29 14.75
CA ARG A 236 16.97 2.83 13.65
C ARG A 236 15.47 2.65 13.87
N ALA A 237 15.04 1.45 14.25
CA ALA A 237 13.65 1.18 14.60
C ALA A 237 13.15 2.07 15.73
N THR A 238 13.92 2.19 16.80
CA THR A 238 13.60 3.05 17.96
C THR A 238 13.53 4.54 17.57
N THR A 239 14.39 5.00 16.65
CA THR A 239 14.35 6.38 16.16
C THR A 239 13.04 6.66 15.42
N ILE A 240 12.59 5.74 14.57
CA ILE A 240 11.31 5.86 13.87
C ILE A 240 10.14 5.85 14.86
N VAL A 241 10.11 4.92 15.82
CA VAL A 241 9.06 4.87 16.86
C VAL A 241 8.98 6.18 17.64
N ARG A 242 10.12 6.74 18.06
CA ARG A 242 10.16 8.04 18.75
C ARG A 242 9.64 9.19 17.87
N LEU A 243 9.98 9.17 16.58
CA LEU A 243 9.46 10.18 15.65
C LEU A 243 7.94 10.07 15.52
N LEU A 244 7.42 8.85 15.36
CA LEU A 244 5.98 8.59 15.25
C LEU A 244 5.24 9.02 16.53
N GLN A 245 5.80 8.75 17.69
CA GLN A 245 5.25 9.18 18.98
C GLN A 245 5.29 10.69 19.15
N ASN A 246 6.48 11.30 19.05
CA ASN A 246 6.70 12.67 19.48
C ASN A 246 6.23 13.71 18.47
N SER A 247 6.36 13.40 17.15
CA SER A 247 6.03 14.36 16.09
C SER A 247 4.64 14.12 15.48
N TYR A 248 4.12 12.89 15.53
CA TYR A 248 2.84 12.56 14.90
C TYR A 248 1.78 12.03 15.87
N GLY A 249 2.08 11.98 17.18
CA GLY A 249 1.10 11.70 18.23
C GLY A 249 0.55 10.29 18.25
N LEU A 250 1.30 9.30 17.71
CA LEU A 250 0.88 7.91 17.84
C LEU A 250 1.05 7.40 19.26
N ASP A 251 0.05 6.65 19.74
CA ASP A 251 0.09 6.06 21.08
C ASP A 251 1.23 5.03 21.19
N PRO A 252 2.20 5.22 22.12
CA PRO A 252 3.32 4.30 22.30
C PRO A 252 2.92 2.88 22.68
N LYS A 253 1.73 2.68 23.28
CA LYS A 253 1.20 1.34 23.62
C LYS A 253 0.98 0.47 22.38
N ARG A 254 0.80 1.08 21.23
CA ARG A 254 0.53 0.41 19.95
C ARG A 254 1.79 0.08 19.15
N MET A 255 2.95 0.50 19.64
CA MET A 255 4.21 0.45 18.92
C MET A 255 5.24 -0.43 19.58
N THR A 256 5.87 -1.29 18.79
CA THR A 256 7.05 -2.06 19.22
C THR A 256 8.21 -1.75 18.28
N ALA A 257 9.40 -1.53 18.81
CA ALA A 257 10.63 -1.39 18.03
C ALA A 257 11.45 -2.67 18.13
N ALA A 258 11.91 -3.20 16.99
CA ALA A 258 12.73 -4.39 16.91
C ALA A 258 13.89 -4.23 15.91
N GLY A 259 14.94 -5.02 16.08
CA GLY A 259 16.02 -5.16 15.13
C GLY A 259 16.14 -6.59 14.62
N ARG A 260 16.56 -6.75 13.38
CA ARG A 260 16.79 -8.06 12.73
C ARG A 260 18.20 -8.19 12.20
N ALA A 261 19.02 -7.14 12.33
CA ALA A 261 20.36 -7.08 11.74
C ALA A 261 20.33 -7.50 10.25
N GLU A 262 21.29 -8.31 9.81
CA GLU A 262 21.40 -8.88 8.45
C GLU A 262 20.76 -10.25 8.28
N TYR A 263 20.15 -10.83 9.32
CA TYR A 263 19.75 -12.26 9.36
C TYR A 263 18.43 -12.56 8.67
N LEU A 264 17.71 -11.53 8.19
CA LEU A 264 16.49 -11.72 7.43
C LEU A 264 16.51 -10.91 6.12
N PRO A 265 17.40 -11.28 5.17
CA PRO A 265 17.53 -10.58 3.91
C PRO A 265 16.32 -10.84 3.00
N LEU A 266 15.97 -9.86 2.16
CA LEU A 266 14.97 -10.02 1.09
C LEU A 266 15.59 -10.55 -0.20
N THR A 267 16.85 -10.21 -0.43
CA THR A 267 17.62 -10.59 -1.62
C THR A 267 19.04 -10.95 -1.23
N ASP A 268 19.80 -11.52 -2.17
CA ASP A 268 21.21 -11.82 -1.95
C ASP A 268 22.00 -10.53 -1.66
N ASN A 269 22.95 -10.63 -0.72
CA ASN A 269 23.89 -9.58 -0.36
C ASN A 269 25.13 -9.50 -1.30
N ALA A 270 25.17 -10.25 -2.41
CA ALA A 270 26.30 -10.27 -3.32
C ALA A 270 26.43 -8.97 -4.13
N THR A 271 25.30 -8.31 -4.45
CA THR A 271 25.27 -7.10 -5.27
C THR A 271 25.03 -5.85 -4.43
N ALA A 272 25.38 -4.68 -4.97
CA ALA A 272 25.11 -3.38 -4.34
C ALA A 272 23.62 -3.12 -4.23
N GLU A 273 22.85 -3.51 -5.24
CA GLU A 273 21.40 -3.39 -5.30
C GLU A 273 20.73 -4.31 -4.28
N GLY A 274 21.21 -5.56 -4.16
CA GLY A 274 20.71 -6.51 -3.17
C GLY A 274 20.93 -6.01 -1.74
N LYS A 275 22.14 -5.52 -1.44
CA LYS A 275 22.43 -4.87 -0.15
C LYS A 275 21.52 -3.67 0.10
N ALA A 276 21.31 -2.82 -0.91
CA ALA A 276 20.43 -1.66 -0.77
C ALA A 276 18.97 -2.08 -0.45
N THR A 277 18.48 -3.16 -1.05
CA THR A 277 17.16 -3.73 -0.78
C THR A 277 17.06 -4.31 0.63
N ASN A 278 18.15 -4.92 1.13
CA ASN A 278 18.19 -5.49 2.47
C ASN A 278 18.23 -4.42 3.55
N ARG A 279 18.92 -3.28 3.30
CA ARG A 279 18.89 -2.12 4.21
C ARG A 279 17.54 -1.43 4.12
N ARG A 280 16.65 -1.76 5.04
CA ARG A 280 15.28 -1.24 5.11
C ARG A 280 14.79 -1.13 6.54
N THR A 281 13.79 -0.32 6.74
CA THR A 281 12.92 -0.38 7.91
C THR A 281 11.55 -0.86 7.47
N ARG A 282 11.05 -1.86 8.17
CA ARG A 282 9.76 -2.49 7.91
C ARG A 282 8.78 -2.11 9.00
N ILE A 283 7.63 -1.58 8.64
CA ILE A 283 6.50 -1.44 9.55
C ILE A 283 5.57 -2.63 9.30
N VAL A 284 5.41 -3.47 10.32
CA VAL A 284 4.53 -4.65 10.28
C VAL A 284 3.26 -4.29 11.04
N ILE A 285 2.16 -4.20 10.33
CA ILE A 285 0.86 -3.99 10.92
C ILE A 285 0.27 -5.35 11.22
N LEU A 286 0.14 -5.63 12.51
CA LEU A 286 -0.37 -6.90 13.01
C LEU A 286 -1.90 -6.89 12.95
N PRO A 287 -2.52 -7.95 12.47
CA PRO A 287 -3.95 -8.09 12.58
C PRO A 287 -4.34 -8.21 14.05
N GLN A 288 -5.50 -7.66 14.42
CA GLN A 288 -6.05 -7.82 15.76
C GLN A 288 -6.30 -9.30 16.07
N LEU A 289 -5.37 -9.92 16.76
CA LEU A 289 -5.45 -11.32 17.19
C LEU A 289 -6.47 -11.51 18.31
N ASP A 290 -6.81 -10.47 19.06
CA ASP A 290 -7.74 -10.54 20.19
C ASP A 290 -9.13 -11.08 19.79
N GLN A 291 -9.62 -10.74 18.61
CA GLN A 291 -10.89 -11.28 18.10
C GLN A 291 -10.76 -12.77 17.78
N PHE A 292 -9.61 -13.20 17.29
CA PHE A 292 -9.33 -14.60 17.02
C PHE A 292 -9.20 -15.41 18.31
N PHE A 293 -8.48 -14.91 19.31
CA PHE A 293 -8.37 -15.55 20.62
C PHE A 293 -9.73 -15.63 21.34
N LYS A 294 -10.56 -14.59 21.27
CA LYS A 294 -11.93 -14.62 21.81
C LYS A 294 -12.81 -15.70 21.18
N LEU A 295 -12.59 -16.04 19.92
CA LEU A 295 -13.29 -17.15 19.27
C LEU A 295 -12.80 -18.52 19.77
N LEU A 296 -11.52 -18.63 20.12
CA LEU A 296 -10.93 -19.85 20.70
C LEU A 296 -11.31 -20.04 22.17
N GLU A 297 -11.58 -18.95 22.90
CA GLU A 297 -11.98 -18.96 24.30
C GLU A 297 -13.47 -19.32 24.53
N LYS A 298 -14.32 -19.18 23.53
CA LYS A 298 -15.70 -19.65 23.57
C LYS A 298 -15.72 -21.17 23.49
N LYS A 299 -15.60 -21.82 24.67
CA LYS A 299 -15.92 -23.24 24.88
C LYS A 299 -17.43 -23.46 24.94
#